data_514cdfbe8bc7106b9e2c787656119499
#
_entry.id   514cdfbe8bc7106b9e2c787656119499
#
_cell.length_a   1.000
_cell.length_b   1.000
_cell.length_c   1.000
_cell.angle_alpha   90.00
_cell.angle_beta   90.00
_cell.angle_gamma   90.00
#
_symmetry.space_group_name_H-M   'P 1'
#
loop_
_entity.id
_entity.type
_entity.pdbx_description
1 polymer ?
#
loop_
_entity_poly.entity_id
_entity_poly.type
_entity_poly.pdbx_seq_one_letter_code
_entity_poly.pdbx_strand_id
1 'polypeptide(L)'
;MNVTENDSTELRPQDDRGANHLLGMEVPRIALQATDGTTADLCSPGLFVVYAYPRTSPPGGGALDGWDAIPGARGCTPQSCAFRDHFVELKELGVSHLFGLSTQTTEYQREAAERLHLPFPLLSDHSLLLASALSLPRFHAGGLILLRRLTMIIQAGVIRHVFYPVHPPEKNADAVISWLETNGVAERGP
;
A
#
# COMPACT_ATOMS: atom_id res chain seq x y z
N MET A 1 -16.00 -27.25 28.84
CA MET A 1 -16.38 -26.84 27.49
C MET A 1 -15.24 -25.98 26.96
N ASN A 2 -14.35 -26.60 26.18
CA ASN A 2 -13.22 -25.88 25.57
C ASN A 2 -13.75 -25.11 24.34
N VAL A 3 -13.66 -23.80 24.44
CA VAL A 3 -13.80 -22.93 23.27
C VAL A 3 -12.50 -23.08 22.48
N THR A 4 -12.53 -23.82 21.38
CA THR A 4 -11.44 -23.87 20.42
C THR A 4 -11.35 -22.50 19.78
N GLU A 5 -10.34 -21.72 20.16
CA GLU A 5 -9.87 -20.56 19.39
C GLU A 5 -9.56 -21.06 17.98
N ASN A 6 -10.34 -20.55 17.03
CA ASN A 6 -10.12 -20.79 15.61
C ASN A 6 -8.92 -19.92 15.20
N ASP A 7 -7.72 -20.41 15.47
CA ASP A 7 -6.46 -19.85 15.00
C ASP A 7 -6.42 -20.05 13.47
N SER A 8 -7.04 -19.11 12.75
CA SER A 8 -6.82 -18.98 11.31
C SER A 8 -5.37 -18.57 11.16
N THR A 9 -4.51 -19.55 10.95
CA THR A 9 -3.09 -19.40 10.70
C THR A 9 -2.90 -18.65 9.37
N GLU A 10 -3.13 -17.32 9.37
CA GLU A 10 -2.65 -16.48 8.29
C GLU A 10 -1.13 -16.60 8.27
N LEU A 11 -0.61 -17.08 7.15
CA LEU A 11 0.83 -17.24 6.99
C LEU A 11 1.49 -15.86 7.07
N ARG A 12 2.10 -15.59 8.21
CA ARG A 12 2.79 -14.32 8.48
C ARG A 12 3.95 -14.15 7.50
N PRO A 13 4.03 -13.04 6.76
CA PRO A 13 5.17 -12.77 5.91
C PRO A 13 6.44 -12.58 6.76
N GLN A 14 7.55 -13.17 6.33
CA GLN A 14 8.84 -12.96 6.95
C GLN A 14 9.50 -11.70 6.34
N ASP A 15 10.25 -10.99 7.16
CA ASP A 15 11.09 -9.90 6.69
C ASP A 15 12.32 -10.49 5.95
N ASP A 16 12.25 -10.44 4.63
CA ASP A 16 13.34 -10.85 3.73
C ASP A 16 14.31 -9.70 3.41
N ARG A 17 14.16 -8.55 4.09
CA ARG A 17 14.90 -7.30 3.87
C ARG A 17 14.74 -6.72 2.47
N GLY A 18 13.75 -7.17 1.72
CA GLY A 18 13.51 -6.77 0.34
C GLY A 18 13.22 -5.28 0.14
N ALA A 19 12.90 -4.54 1.21
CA ALA A 19 12.60 -3.11 1.16
C ALA A 19 13.65 -2.23 1.87
N ASN A 20 14.74 -2.80 2.44
CA ASN A 20 15.70 -2.03 3.23
C ASN A 20 16.41 -0.93 2.44
N HIS A 21 16.60 -1.12 1.14
CA HIS A 21 17.26 -0.17 0.25
C HIS A 21 16.40 1.08 -0.04
N LEU A 22 15.08 1.03 0.21
CA LEU A 22 14.16 2.10 -0.16
C LEU A 22 14.32 3.36 0.71
N LEU A 23 14.71 3.20 1.97
CA LEU A 23 14.86 4.34 2.88
C LEU A 23 15.89 5.34 2.36
N GLY A 24 15.48 6.59 2.17
CA GLY A 24 16.32 7.66 1.66
C GLY A 24 16.43 7.72 0.13
N MET A 25 15.84 6.77 -0.60
CA MET A 25 15.80 6.84 -2.07
C MET A 25 14.94 8.01 -2.54
N GLU A 26 15.39 8.63 -3.63
CA GLU A 26 14.56 9.54 -4.41
C GLU A 26 13.59 8.74 -5.27
N VAL A 27 12.32 9.14 -5.26
CA VAL A 27 11.30 8.52 -6.10
C VAL A 27 11.46 9.04 -7.54
N PRO A 28 11.50 8.15 -8.54
CA PRO A 28 11.63 8.59 -9.93
C PRO A 28 10.36 9.29 -10.41
N ARG A 29 10.51 10.23 -11.36
CA ARG A 29 9.37 10.90 -12.01
C ARG A 29 8.66 9.94 -12.95
N ILE A 30 7.62 9.31 -12.44
CA ILE A 30 6.78 8.37 -13.18
C ILE A 30 5.32 8.76 -12.92
N ALA A 31 4.62 9.13 -13.98
CA ALA A 31 3.19 9.44 -13.91
C ALA A 31 2.39 8.14 -13.83
N LEU A 32 1.71 7.92 -12.70
CA LEU A 32 0.85 6.75 -12.47
C LEU A 32 -0.61 7.13 -12.68
N GLN A 33 -1.36 6.29 -13.39
CA GLN A 33 -2.79 6.47 -13.57
C GLN A 33 -3.54 6.19 -12.27
N ALA A 34 -4.48 7.06 -11.92
CA ALA A 34 -5.30 6.98 -10.72
C ALA A 34 -6.75 6.62 -11.04
N THR A 35 -7.45 6.00 -10.10
CA THR A 35 -8.85 5.55 -10.26
C THR A 35 -9.85 6.70 -10.39
N ASP A 36 -9.50 7.90 -9.97
CA ASP A 36 -10.30 9.13 -10.14
C ASP A 36 -10.15 9.80 -11.50
N GLY A 37 -9.35 9.22 -12.40
CA GLY A 37 -9.09 9.74 -13.75
C GLY A 37 -7.90 10.70 -13.82
N THR A 38 -7.25 11.00 -12.70
CA THR A 38 -6.04 11.82 -12.66
C THR A 38 -4.77 10.99 -12.86
N THR A 39 -3.63 11.66 -12.88
CA THR A 39 -2.31 11.05 -12.76
C THR A 39 -1.61 11.58 -11.52
N ALA A 40 -0.85 10.71 -10.84
CA ALA A 40 -0.03 11.08 -9.70
C ALA A 40 1.45 10.98 -10.04
N ASP A 41 2.21 12.00 -9.64
CA ASP A 41 3.68 12.01 -9.61
C ASP A 41 4.12 12.07 -8.15
N LEU A 42 4.68 10.98 -7.65
CA LEU A 42 5.09 10.86 -6.25
C LEU A 42 6.35 11.69 -5.90
N CYS A 43 6.98 12.35 -6.91
CA CYS A 43 8.05 13.33 -6.70
C CYS A 43 7.52 14.72 -6.39
N SER A 44 6.22 14.97 -6.50
CA SER A 44 5.61 16.28 -6.24
C SER A 44 5.84 16.73 -4.80
N PRO A 45 5.80 18.06 -4.54
CA PRO A 45 5.87 18.56 -3.18
C PRO A 45 4.73 18.02 -2.32
N GLY A 46 5.01 17.77 -1.03
CA GLY A 46 4.04 17.32 -0.05
C GLY A 46 4.46 16.05 0.67
N LEU A 47 3.60 15.63 1.58
CA LEU A 47 3.73 14.39 2.31
C LEU A 47 2.77 13.35 1.74
N PHE A 48 3.33 12.27 1.23
CA PHE A 48 2.59 11.16 0.64
C PHE A 48 2.66 9.94 1.55
N VAL A 49 1.53 9.27 1.71
CA VAL A 49 1.47 7.90 2.22
C VAL A 49 1.03 7.01 1.05
N VAL A 50 1.87 6.05 0.69
CA VAL A 50 1.61 5.11 -0.40
C VAL A 50 1.68 3.69 0.14
N TYR A 51 0.52 3.02 0.25
CA TYR A 51 0.48 1.62 0.64
C TYR A 51 0.38 0.72 -0.59
N ALA A 52 1.38 -0.13 -0.79
CA ALA A 52 1.36 -1.15 -1.83
C ALA A 52 0.64 -2.40 -1.33
N TYR A 53 -0.15 -3.00 -2.20
CA TYR A 53 -0.88 -4.22 -1.93
C TYR A 53 -0.85 -5.15 -3.14
N PRO A 54 -0.91 -6.48 -2.94
CA PRO A 54 -0.84 -7.42 -4.05
C PRO A 54 -2.03 -7.30 -5.00
N ARG A 55 -3.26 -7.51 -4.50
CA ARG A 55 -4.44 -7.61 -5.34
C ARG A 55 -5.73 -7.53 -4.53
N THR A 56 -6.70 -6.78 -5.02
CA THR A 56 -8.11 -6.90 -4.62
C THR A 56 -8.83 -7.84 -5.58
N SER A 57 -9.97 -8.39 -5.17
CA SER A 57 -10.88 -9.16 -6.03
C SER A 57 -12.30 -8.65 -5.83
N PRO A 58 -13.12 -8.56 -6.89
CA PRO A 58 -14.54 -8.25 -6.75
C PRO A 58 -15.25 -9.37 -5.99
N PRO A 59 -16.43 -9.10 -5.41
CA PRO A 59 -17.26 -10.12 -4.78
C PRO A 59 -17.56 -11.26 -5.78
N GLY A 60 -17.34 -12.51 -5.38
CA GLY A 60 -17.47 -13.68 -6.25
C GLY A 60 -16.33 -13.87 -7.26
N GLY A 61 -15.37 -12.97 -7.33
CA GLY A 61 -14.12 -13.18 -8.05
C GLY A 61 -13.25 -14.19 -7.30
N GLY A 62 -12.88 -15.26 -7.98
CA GLY A 62 -12.06 -16.33 -7.39
C GLY A 62 -10.69 -15.82 -6.94
N ALA A 63 -10.18 -16.38 -5.85
CA ALA A 63 -8.77 -16.24 -5.51
C ALA A 63 -7.92 -16.94 -6.60
N LEU A 64 -6.70 -16.45 -6.79
CA LEU A 64 -5.73 -17.17 -7.63
C LEU A 64 -5.39 -18.51 -6.99
N ASP A 65 -5.08 -19.52 -7.82
CA ASP A 65 -4.66 -20.82 -7.32
C ASP A 65 -3.47 -20.66 -6.36
N GLY A 66 -3.56 -21.30 -5.19
CA GLY A 66 -2.54 -21.23 -4.17
C GLY A 66 -2.43 -19.88 -3.42
N TRP A 67 -3.38 -18.93 -3.64
CA TRP A 67 -3.36 -17.60 -3.02
C TRP A 67 -3.21 -17.63 -1.51
N ASP A 68 -3.93 -18.53 -0.86
CA ASP A 68 -3.97 -18.65 0.59
C ASP A 68 -2.69 -19.23 1.20
N ALA A 69 -1.86 -19.86 0.37
CA ALA A 69 -0.56 -20.38 0.76
C ALA A 69 0.58 -19.33 0.65
N ILE A 70 0.28 -18.13 0.10
CA ILE A 70 1.29 -17.09 -0.07
C ILE A 70 1.28 -16.16 1.15
N PRO A 71 2.37 -16.11 1.96
CA PRO A 71 2.45 -15.25 3.13
C PRO A 71 2.23 -13.78 2.76
N GLY A 72 1.28 -13.12 3.45
CA GLY A 72 0.95 -11.71 3.24
C GLY A 72 0.14 -11.39 1.99
N ALA A 73 -0.34 -12.39 1.22
CA ALA A 73 -1.18 -12.14 0.06
C ALA A 73 -2.59 -11.66 0.43
N ARG A 74 -3.19 -12.23 1.48
CA ARG A 74 -4.51 -11.83 1.97
C ARG A 74 -4.47 -10.47 2.68
N GLY A 75 -5.62 -9.81 2.81
CA GLY A 75 -5.79 -8.61 3.63
C GLY A 75 -5.74 -7.28 2.88
N CYS A 76 -5.86 -7.28 1.53
CA CYS A 76 -5.87 -6.02 0.77
C CYS A 76 -7.11 -5.17 1.08
N THR A 77 -8.28 -5.79 1.19
CA THR A 77 -9.52 -5.08 1.57
C THR A 77 -9.46 -4.55 3.02
N PRO A 78 -9.12 -5.33 4.06
CA PRO A 78 -8.92 -4.79 5.40
C PRO A 78 -7.90 -3.65 5.47
N GLN A 79 -6.79 -3.73 4.75
CA GLN A 79 -5.81 -2.65 4.69
C GLN A 79 -6.40 -1.36 4.12
N SER A 80 -7.07 -1.45 2.97
CA SER A 80 -7.71 -0.29 2.33
C SER A 80 -8.81 0.32 3.21
N CYS A 81 -9.60 -0.51 3.88
CA CYS A 81 -10.63 -0.05 4.83
C CYS A 81 -10.01 0.65 6.03
N ALA A 82 -8.90 0.15 6.58
CA ALA A 82 -8.21 0.81 7.68
C ALA A 82 -7.72 2.22 7.27
N PHE A 83 -7.12 2.35 6.10
CA PHE A 83 -6.72 3.68 5.59
C PHE A 83 -7.91 4.59 5.30
N ARG A 84 -9.04 4.06 4.81
CA ARG A 84 -10.28 4.82 4.65
C ARG A 84 -10.78 5.35 5.98
N ASP A 85 -10.85 4.49 6.99
CA ASP A 85 -11.41 4.83 8.29
C ASP A 85 -10.55 5.87 9.04
N HIS A 86 -9.24 5.88 8.78
CA HIS A 86 -8.28 6.84 9.33
C HIS A 86 -7.93 8.01 8.38
N PHE A 87 -8.66 8.17 7.28
CA PHE A 87 -8.30 9.18 6.26
C PHE A 87 -8.26 10.61 6.82
N VAL A 88 -9.26 11.00 7.59
CA VAL A 88 -9.34 12.35 8.18
C VAL A 88 -8.17 12.60 9.12
N GLU A 89 -7.89 11.65 10.00
CA GLU A 89 -6.77 11.72 10.95
C GLU A 89 -5.41 11.85 10.25
N LEU A 90 -5.18 11.08 9.19
CA LEU A 90 -3.97 11.20 8.36
C LEU A 90 -3.87 12.59 7.72
N LYS A 91 -4.97 13.18 7.26
CA LYS A 91 -4.99 14.54 6.72
C LYS A 91 -4.66 15.59 7.80
N GLU A 92 -5.15 15.42 9.02
CA GLU A 92 -4.84 16.29 10.17
C GLU A 92 -3.37 16.20 10.56
N LEU A 93 -2.72 15.05 10.38
CA LEU A 93 -1.28 14.85 10.56
C LEU A 93 -0.43 15.39 9.39
N GLY A 94 -1.03 16.08 8.41
CA GLY A 94 -0.33 16.75 7.32
C GLY A 94 -0.13 15.89 6.07
N VAL A 95 -0.71 14.70 5.99
CA VAL A 95 -0.65 13.89 4.76
C VAL A 95 -1.36 14.62 3.63
N SER A 96 -0.61 15.08 2.64
CA SER A 96 -1.15 15.77 1.46
C SER A 96 -1.89 14.79 0.56
N HIS A 97 -1.33 13.60 0.37
CA HIS A 97 -1.87 12.57 -0.51
C HIS A 97 -1.74 11.17 0.10
N LEU A 98 -2.84 10.43 0.07
CA LEU A 98 -2.89 9.02 0.42
C LEU A 98 -3.25 8.22 -0.83
N PHE A 99 -2.47 7.18 -1.14
CA PHE A 99 -2.68 6.32 -2.29
C PHE A 99 -2.53 4.85 -1.93
N GLY A 100 -3.39 4.00 -2.49
CA GLY A 100 -3.08 2.58 -2.64
C GLY A 100 -2.38 2.35 -3.97
N LEU A 101 -1.44 1.42 -4.01
CA LEU A 101 -0.64 1.09 -5.20
C LEU A 101 -0.69 -0.40 -5.48
N SER A 102 -0.99 -0.79 -6.70
CA SER A 102 -0.86 -2.17 -7.14
C SER A 102 -0.52 -2.29 -8.63
N THR A 103 -0.21 -3.51 -9.07
CA THR A 103 0.04 -3.81 -10.49
C THR A 103 -1.24 -4.14 -11.26
N GLN A 104 -2.41 -4.02 -10.65
CA GLN A 104 -3.70 -4.15 -11.31
C GLN A 104 -3.96 -2.93 -12.21
N THR A 105 -4.72 -3.11 -13.29
CA THR A 105 -5.11 -1.98 -14.16
C THR A 105 -6.01 -1.00 -13.42
N THR A 106 -6.04 0.25 -13.88
CA THR A 106 -6.86 1.31 -13.28
C THR A 106 -8.35 0.95 -13.29
N GLU A 107 -8.84 0.34 -14.38
CA GLU A 107 -10.24 -0.12 -14.51
C GLU A 107 -10.56 -1.17 -13.45
N TYR A 108 -9.65 -2.11 -13.23
CA TYR A 108 -9.83 -3.15 -12.22
C TYR A 108 -9.85 -2.58 -10.80
N GLN A 109 -8.96 -1.63 -10.51
CA GLN A 109 -8.88 -0.98 -9.19
C GLN A 109 -10.08 -0.07 -8.91
N ARG A 110 -10.71 0.50 -9.94
CA ARG A 110 -11.88 1.38 -9.80
C ARG A 110 -13.04 0.67 -9.13
N GLU A 111 -13.30 -0.60 -9.48
CA GLU A 111 -14.32 -1.42 -8.80
C GLU A 111 -14.07 -1.46 -7.27
N ALA A 112 -12.83 -1.72 -6.85
CA ALA A 112 -12.50 -1.79 -5.43
C ALA A 112 -12.63 -0.42 -4.75
N ALA A 113 -12.18 0.66 -5.40
CA ALA A 113 -12.29 2.02 -4.87
C ALA A 113 -13.76 2.43 -4.64
N GLU A 114 -14.63 2.14 -5.61
CA GLU A 114 -16.06 2.42 -5.54
C GLU A 114 -16.77 1.57 -4.48
N ARG A 115 -16.57 0.25 -4.51
CA ARG A 115 -17.20 -0.70 -3.56
C ARG A 115 -16.80 -0.44 -2.12
N LEU A 116 -15.55 -0.07 -1.88
CA LEU A 116 -15.03 0.21 -0.54
C LEU A 116 -15.24 1.67 -0.12
N HIS A 117 -15.82 2.50 -0.98
CA HIS A 117 -16.02 3.94 -0.73
C HIS A 117 -14.74 4.64 -0.28
N LEU A 118 -13.63 4.41 -1.01
CA LEU A 118 -12.34 5.00 -0.66
C LEU A 118 -12.37 6.52 -0.94
N PRO A 119 -12.03 7.38 0.04
CA PRO A 119 -11.95 8.83 -0.16
C PRO A 119 -10.64 9.29 -0.81
N PHE A 120 -9.84 8.36 -1.30
CA PHE A 120 -8.57 8.56 -1.97
C PHE A 120 -8.45 7.62 -3.17
N PRO A 121 -7.70 7.99 -4.20
CA PRO A 121 -7.54 7.15 -5.38
C PRO A 121 -6.53 6.02 -5.16
N LEU A 122 -6.69 4.98 -5.99
CA LEU A 122 -5.71 3.91 -6.15
C LEU A 122 -4.88 4.16 -7.41
N LEU A 123 -3.58 3.85 -7.34
CA LEU A 123 -2.62 4.03 -8.42
C LEU A 123 -2.30 2.69 -9.08
N SER A 124 -2.24 2.70 -10.40
CA SER A 124 -1.87 1.55 -11.21
C SER A 124 -0.42 1.63 -11.66
N ASP A 125 0.39 0.68 -11.23
CA ASP A 125 1.72 0.40 -11.80
C ASP A 125 1.67 -0.88 -12.66
N HIS A 126 0.63 -0.98 -13.51
CA HIS A 126 0.42 -2.14 -14.38
C HIS A 126 1.63 -2.43 -15.29
N SER A 127 2.32 -1.38 -15.72
CA SER A 127 3.53 -1.49 -16.53
C SER A 127 4.80 -1.80 -15.73
N LEU A 128 4.72 -1.90 -14.40
CA LEU A 128 5.84 -2.17 -13.50
C LEU A 128 6.97 -1.12 -13.57
N LEU A 129 6.68 0.09 -14.01
CA LEU A 129 7.69 1.14 -14.16
C LEU A 129 8.22 1.60 -12.81
N LEU A 130 7.34 1.94 -11.87
CA LEU A 130 7.72 2.35 -10.53
C LEU A 130 8.32 1.18 -9.76
N ALA A 131 7.68 0.02 -9.82
CA ALA A 131 8.14 -1.19 -9.14
C ALA A 131 9.54 -1.62 -9.60
N SER A 132 9.86 -1.45 -10.87
CA SER A 132 11.18 -1.75 -11.40
C SER A 132 12.21 -0.69 -11.03
N ALA A 133 11.88 0.58 -11.16
CA ALA A 133 12.78 1.70 -10.86
C ALA A 133 13.17 1.75 -9.37
N LEU A 134 12.24 1.44 -8.47
CA LEU A 134 12.49 1.37 -7.03
C LEU A 134 12.87 -0.05 -6.55
N SER A 135 12.93 -1.04 -7.44
CA SER A 135 13.14 -2.44 -7.06
C SER A 135 12.20 -2.90 -5.94
N LEU A 136 10.91 -2.53 -6.02
CA LEU A 136 9.92 -2.88 -5.00
C LEU A 136 9.81 -4.41 -4.86
N PRO A 137 9.65 -4.93 -3.64
CA PRO A 137 9.46 -6.36 -3.41
C PRO A 137 8.24 -6.91 -4.15
N ARG A 138 8.42 -8.00 -4.89
CA ARG A 138 7.41 -8.61 -5.78
C ARG A 138 7.36 -10.12 -5.61
N PHE A 139 6.27 -10.72 -6.07
CA PHE A 139 6.12 -12.16 -6.19
C PHE A 139 5.24 -12.51 -7.39
N HIS A 140 5.23 -13.78 -7.78
CA HIS A 140 4.42 -14.28 -8.88
C HIS A 140 3.28 -15.14 -8.36
N ALA A 141 2.08 -14.92 -8.87
CA ALA A 141 0.91 -15.75 -8.60
C ALA A 141 -0.06 -15.70 -9.79
N GLY A 142 -0.57 -16.85 -10.23
CA GLY A 142 -1.53 -16.93 -11.32
C GLY A 142 -1.06 -16.28 -12.63
N GLY A 143 0.24 -16.32 -12.92
CA GLY A 143 0.83 -15.68 -14.11
C GLY A 143 1.00 -14.17 -14.00
N LEU A 144 0.70 -13.57 -12.84
CA LEU A 144 0.81 -12.13 -12.58
C LEU A 144 2.06 -11.83 -11.75
N ILE A 145 2.62 -10.63 -11.97
CA ILE A 145 3.65 -10.05 -11.09
C ILE A 145 2.94 -9.09 -10.14
N LEU A 146 3.02 -9.38 -8.85
CA LEU A 146 2.30 -8.66 -7.81
C LEU A 146 3.27 -8.04 -6.80
N LEU A 147 2.91 -6.86 -6.26
CA LEU A 147 3.69 -6.22 -5.21
C LEU A 147 3.52 -6.98 -3.89
N ARG A 148 4.60 -7.12 -3.13
CA ARG A 148 4.49 -7.44 -1.71
C ARG A 148 3.93 -6.24 -0.97
N ARG A 149 3.22 -6.52 0.12
CA ARG A 149 2.61 -5.48 0.95
C ARG A 149 3.69 -4.68 1.68
N LEU A 150 3.71 -3.37 1.41
CA LEU A 150 4.56 -2.41 2.11
C LEU A 150 3.87 -1.04 2.13
N THR A 151 4.33 -0.13 2.99
CA THR A 151 3.87 1.26 2.96
C THR A 151 5.07 2.19 3.02
N MET A 152 5.09 3.16 2.12
CA MET A 152 6.11 4.20 2.05
C MET A 152 5.54 5.52 2.53
N ILE A 153 6.30 6.22 3.35
CA ILE A 153 6.10 7.65 3.62
C ILE A 153 7.11 8.41 2.77
N ILE A 154 6.61 9.26 1.88
CA ILE A 154 7.41 10.02 0.93
C ILE A 154 7.20 11.50 1.22
N GLN A 155 8.27 12.26 1.35
CA GLN A 155 8.23 13.71 1.54
C GLN A 155 9.15 14.39 0.55
N ALA A 156 8.59 15.32 -0.22
CA ALA A 156 9.32 16.05 -1.25
C ALA A 156 10.14 15.12 -2.18
N GLY A 157 9.52 14.03 -2.63
CA GLY A 157 10.12 13.07 -3.55
C GLY A 157 11.14 12.10 -2.92
N VAL A 158 11.33 12.11 -1.61
CA VAL A 158 12.27 11.22 -0.90
C VAL A 158 11.52 10.28 0.03
N ILE A 159 11.82 9.00 0.00
CA ILE A 159 11.26 7.98 0.90
C ILE A 159 11.84 8.18 2.30
N ARG A 160 10.99 8.59 3.25
CA ARG A 160 11.37 8.90 4.64
C ARG A 160 11.20 7.74 5.58
N HIS A 161 10.27 6.83 5.27
CA HIS A 161 10.06 5.61 6.04
C HIS A 161 9.41 4.52 5.19
N VAL A 162 9.65 3.29 5.58
CA VAL A 162 9.08 2.10 4.93
C VAL A 162 8.60 1.12 6.01
N PHE A 163 7.34 0.75 5.93
CA PHE A 163 6.81 -0.39 6.69
C PHE A 163 6.88 -1.63 5.82
N TYR A 164 7.70 -2.59 6.21
CA TYR A 164 7.85 -3.86 5.51
C TYR A 164 8.45 -4.94 6.42
N PRO A 165 7.90 -6.16 6.41
CA PRO A 165 6.60 -6.51 5.84
C PRO A 165 5.45 -5.91 6.64
N VAL A 166 4.30 -5.67 5.99
CA VAL A 166 3.09 -5.21 6.69
C VAL A 166 2.27 -6.41 7.12
N HIS A 167 2.11 -6.57 8.43
CA HIS A 167 1.26 -7.60 9.05
C HIS A 167 0.94 -7.24 10.52
N PRO A 168 -0.30 -7.34 10.96
CA PRO A 168 -1.49 -7.60 10.15
C PRO A 168 -1.89 -6.37 9.30
N PRO A 169 -2.47 -6.56 8.10
CA PRO A 169 -2.72 -5.48 7.16
C PRO A 169 -3.69 -4.41 7.68
N GLU A 170 -4.69 -4.78 8.48
CA GLU A 170 -5.66 -3.85 9.09
C GLU A 170 -5.04 -2.92 10.14
N LYS A 171 -3.84 -3.22 10.66
CA LYS A 171 -3.10 -2.37 11.60
C LYS A 171 -2.10 -1.43 10.92
N ASN A 172 -2.05 -1.46 9.61
CA ASN A 172 -1.07 -0.65 8.88
C ASN A 172 -1.33 0.87 9.00
N ALA A 173 -2.59 1.29 8.94
CA ALA A 173 -2.94 2.71 9.13
C ALA A 173 -2.57 3.20 10.54
N ASP A 174 -2.84 2.43 11.60
CA ASP A 174 -2.45 2.75 12.97
C ASP A 174 -0.92 2.92 13.10
N ALA A 175 -0.15 2.03 12.46
CA ALA A 175 1.31 2.11 12.47
C ALA A 175 1.83 3.37 11.77
N VAL A 176 1.22 3.77 10.65
CA VAL A 176 1.55 5.00 9.93
C VAL A 176 1.24 6.22 10.79
N ILE A 177 0.07 6.28 11.41
CA ILE A 177 -0.34 7.36 12.32
C ILE A 177 0.66 7.50 13.46
N SER A 178 0.94 6.42 14.17
CA SER A 178 1.90 6.43 15.29
C SER A 178 3.28 6.92 14.87
N TRP A 179 3.72 6.56 13.66
CA TRP A 179 5.00 7.05 13.15
C TRP A 179 4.95 8.54 12.84
N LEU A 180 3.88 9.04 12.21
CA LEU A 180 3.69 10.47 11.90
C LEU A 180 3.61 11.33 13.16
N GLU A 181 2.89 10.87 14.19
CA GLU A 181 2.82 11.55 15.49
C GLU A 181 4.18 11.70 16.16
N THR A 182 5.01 10.63 16.07
CA THR A 182 6.32 10.60 16.73
C THR A 182 7.38 11.36 15.97
N ASN A 183 7.37 11.30 14.62
CA ASN A 183 8.43 11.85 13.79
C ASN A 183 8.09 13.20 13.18
N GLY A 184 6.84 13.65 13.33
CA GLY A 184 6.29 14.91 12.87
C GLY A 184 6.77 15.34 11.49
N VAL A 185 5.93 15.92 10.66
CA VAL A 185 6.43 16.67 9.50
C VAL A 185 7.05 17.95 10.07
N ALA A 186 8.31 17.87 10.54
CA ALA A 186 9.05 19.08 10.82
C ALA A 186 9.13 19.84 9.49
N GLU A 187 8.27 20.84 9.31
CA GLU A 187 8.56 21.95 8.42
C GLU A 187 9.89 22.52 8.89
N ARG A 188 10.99 22.00 8.36
CA ARG A 188 12.22 22.79 8.36
C ARG A 188 12.02 23.82 7.26
N GLY A 189 11.41 24.93 7.67
CA GLY A 189 11.42 26.13 6.88
C GLY A 189 12.86 26.53 6.51
N PRO A 190 13.00 27.35 5.50
CA PRO A 190 14.26 27.72 4.88
C PRO A 190 15.25 28.38 5.84
#